data_00d4b852b45ae54f070b5b3e077fdbea
#
_entry.id   00d4b852b45ae54f070b5b3e077fdbea
#
_cell.length_a   1.000
_cell.length_b   1.000
_cell.length_c   1.000
_cell.angle_alpha   90.00
_cell.angle_beta   90.00
_cell.angle_gamma   90.00
#
_symmetry.space_group_name_H-M   'P 1'
#
loop_
_entity.id
_entity.type
_entity.pdbx_description
1 polymer ?
#
loop_
_entity_poly.entity_id
_entity_poly.type
_entity_poly.pdbx_seq_one_letter_code
_entity_poly.pdbx_strand_id
1 'polypeptide(L)'
;MTNIVVYTDLDGTLLDHESYDPGPARELLVLLADRGIPVVPCTSKTRAEMLPICEDLGLTGPFIVENGTAVWIPEGWGLPRPPGTGTDGDHWCHVLGKSRGYISGALAGLGGEWANRFHSLCDMSLRQVSAVTGLNESQARAARARHHSETLLWLGSAADRSEFARVVSELDMEVCQGGRFLHVLAGGGKGEAMAWLHGILCAQMFPGAISIAAGDAENDLTLLEAADHGLVVRSPAHEPPQPSGVAKLYISAAKGPAGWVEGITAIIEDIDRESGHGRFLSKRYHHYAAQSG
;
A
#
# COMPACT_ATOMS: atom_id res chain seq x y z
N MET A 1 -4.50 4.35 26.76
CA MET A 1 -3.98 3.37 25.77
C MET A 1 -3.01 4.11 24.87
N THR A 2 -1.96 3.45 24.41
CA THR A 2 -1.03 4.03 23.43
C THR A 2 -1.74 4.19 22.09
N ASN A 3 -1.62 5.36 21.46
CA ASN A 3 -2.12 5.57 20.11
C ASN A 3 -1.26 4.78 19.12
N ILE A 4 -1.88 4.07 18.21
CA ILE A 4 -1.22 3.27 17.17
C ILE A 4 -1.92 3.54 15.83
N VAL A 5 -1.15 3.61 14.75
CA VAL A 5 -1.66 3.65 13.37
C VAL A 5 -0.96 2.55 12.58
N VAL A 6 -1.72 1.70 11.91
CA VAL A 6 -1.18 0.63 11.05
C VAL A 6 -1.25 1.07 9.60
N TYR A 7 -0.13 1.05 8.90
CA TYR A 7 0.00 1.26 7.46
C TYR A 7 0.30 -0.08 6.82
N THR A 8 -0.41 -0.47 5.79
CA THR A 8 -0.26 -1.81 5.23
C THR A 8 -0.35 -1.81 3.71
N ASP A 9 0.57 -2.53 3.07
CA ASP A 9 0.33 -2.96 1.71
C ASP A 9 -0.84 -3.95 1.67
N LEU A 10 -1.37 -4.20 0.47
CA LEU A 10 -2.52 -5.07 0.26
C LEU A 10 -2.13 -6.43 -0.32
N ASP A 11 -1.66 -6.46 -1.56
CA ASP A 11 -1.51 -7.69 -2.35
C ASP A 11 -0.30 -8.51 -1.88
N GLY A 12 -0.54 -9.67 -1.28
CA GLY A 12 0.52 -10.49 -0.67
C GLY A 12 0.79 -10.15 0.79
N THR A 13 0.18 -9.10 1.32
CA THR A 13 0.31 -8.62 2.71
C THR A 13 -1.01 -8.77 3.46
N LEU A 14 -1.94 -7.82 3.34
CA LEU A 14 -3.27 -7.87 3.96
C LEU A 14 -4.22 -8.80 3.20
N LEU A 15 -4.03 -8.90 1.89
CA LEU A 15 -4.79 -9.76 0.98
C LEU A 15 -3.89 -10.87 0.46
N ASP A 16 -4.46 -12.05 0.24
CA ASP A 16 -3.76 -13.16 -0.38
C ASP A 16 -3.29 -12.80 -1.80
N HIS A 17 -2.10 -13.24 -2.16
CA HIS A 17 -1.45 -12.88 -3.42
C HIS A 17 -2.20 -13.33 -4.68
N GLU A 18 -2.95 -14.44 -4.62
CA GLU A 18 -3.65 -15.04 -5.75
C GLU A 18 -5.15 -14.77 -5.72
N SER A 19 -5.77 -15.03 -4.57
CA SER A 19 -7.23 -14.93 -4.41
C SER A 19 -7.73 -13.56 -4.02
N TYR A 20 -6.84 -12.68 -3.52
CA TYR A 20 -7.19 -11.38 -2.92
C TYR A 20 -8.12 -11.48 -1.71
N ASP A 21 -8.23 -12.67 -1.10
CA ASP A 21 -9.01 -12.88 0.11
C ASP A 21 -8.22 -12.37 1.34
N PRO A 22 -8.83 -11.57 2.22
CA PRO A 22 -8.22 -11.15 3.48
C PRO A 22 -8.08 -12.30 4.49
N GLY A 23 -8.79 -13.41 4.31
CA GLY A 23 -8.74 -14.56 5.20
C GLY A 23 -8.86 -14.16 6.68
N PRO A 24 -7.91 -14.59 7.55
CA PRO A 24 -7.94 -14.29 8.98
C PRO A 24 -7.72 -12.80 9.32
N ALA A 25 -7.24 -11.99 8.39
CA ALA A 25 -7.04 -10.57 8.63
C ALA A 25 -8.36 -9.82 8.82
N ARG A 26 -9.47 -10.31 8.24
CA ARG A 26 -10.81 -9.71 8.40
C ARG A 26 -11.21 -9.58 9.87
N GLU A 27 -10.98 -10.62 10.66
CA GLU A 27 -11.31 -10.61 12.09
C GLU A 27 -10.41 -9.62 12.86
N LEU A 28 -9.13 -9.59 12.55
CA LEU A 28 -8.21 -8.65 13.20
C LEU A 28 -8.54 -7.20 12.84
N LEU A 29 -8.96 -6.90 11.61
CA LEU A 29 -9.42 -5.57 11.22
C LEU A 29 -10.57 -5.07 12.11
N VAL A 30 -11.55 -5.94 12.40
CA VAL A 30 -12.66 -5.60 13.32
C VAL A 30 -12.13 -5.31 14.73
N LEU A 31 -11.23 -6.14 15.25
CA LEU A 31 -10.64 -5.94 16.59
C LEU A 31 -9.81 -4.66 16.68
N LEU A 32 -9.10 -4.29 15.61
CA LEU A 32 -8.34 -3.04 15.54
C LEU A 32 -9.28 -1.83 15.53
N ALA A 33 -10.35 -1.90 14.73
CA ALA A 33 -11.39 -0.87 14.69
C ALA A 33 -12.06 -0.67 16.04
N ASP A 34 -12.46 -1.75 16.74
CA ASP A 34 -13.03 -1.72 18.09
C ASP A 34 -12.07 -1.07 19.11
N ARG A 35 -10.77 -1.18 18.89
CA ARG A 35 -9.73 -0.58 19.73
C ARG A 35 -9.41 0.86 19.33
N GLY A 36 -9.99 1.37 18.24
CA GLY A 36 -9.71 2.70 17.70
C GLY A 36 -8.31 2.80 17.06
N ILE A 37 -7.76 1.68 16.57
CA ILE A 37 -6.51 1.63 15.82
C ILE A 37 -6.85 1.69 14.32
N PRO A 38 -6.59 2.82 13.64
CA PRO A 38 -6.84 2.93 12.21
C PRO A 38 -5.84 2.07 11.42
N VAL A 39 -6.37 1.42 10.37
CA VAL A 39 -5.58 0.71 9.38
C VAL A 39 -5.65 1.49 8.06
N VAL A 40 -4.51 1.92 7.56
CA VAL A 40 -4.33 2.75 6.36
C VAL A 40 -3.72 1.90 5.26
N PRO A 41 -4.46 1.53 4.22
CA PRO A 41 -3.89 0.87 3.04
C PRO A 41 -2.88 1.75 2.31
N CYS A 42 -1.75 1.15 1.88
CA CYS A 42 -0.67 1.78 1.11
C CYS A 42 -0.35 0.90 -0.09
N THR A 43 -0.97 1.15 -1.25
CA THR A 43 -0.99 0.19 -2.35
C THR A 43 -0.54 0.78 -3.68
N SER A 44 -0.18 -0.09 -4.63
CA SER A 44 0.00 0.25 -6.04
C SER A 44 -1.31 0.44 -6.80
N LYS A 45 -2.45 0.07 -6.21
CA LYS A 45 -3.79 0.21 -6.81
C LYS A 45 -4.18 1.68 -6.94
N THR A 46 -5.16 1.93 -7.83
CA THR A 46 -5.79 3.24 -8.03
C THR A 46 -6.83 3.53 -6.95
N ARG A 47 -7.27 4.80 -6.84
CA ARG A 47 -8.44 5.15 -6.02
C ARG A 47 -9.69 4.37 -6.41
N ALA A 48 -9.92 4.20 -7.71
CA ALA A 48 -11.09 3.49 -8.21
C ALA A 48 -11.12 2.00 -7.81
N GLU A 49 -9.94 1.37 -7.67
CA GLU A 49 -9.83 0.02 -7.13
C GLU A 49 -10.00 0.02 -5.61
N MET A 50 -9.52 1.05 -4.92
CA MET A 50 -9.54 1.09 -3.46
C MET A 50 -10.93 1.28 -2.85
N LEU A 51 -11.81 2.07 -3.47
CA LEU A 51 -13.13 2.35 -2.92
C LEU A 51 -13.93 1.07 -2.60
N PRO A 52 -14.12 0.11 -3.53
CA PRO A 52 -14.82 -1.14 -3.22
C PRO A 52 -14.05 -2.04 -2.25
N ILE A 53 -12.71 -2.00 -2.25
CA ILE A 53 -11.90 -2.78 -1.30
C ILE A 53 -12.08 -2.25 0.13
N CYS A 54 -12.03 -0.93 0.31
CA CYS A 54 -12.27 -0.32 1.61
C CYS A 54 -13.68 -0.63 2.14
N GLU A 55 -14.70 -0.58 1.28
CA GLU A 55 -16.07 -0.94 1.64
C GLU A 55 -16.17 -2.42 2.09
N ASP A 56 -15.60 -3.36 1.34
CA ASP A 56 -15.61 -4.79 1.66
C ASP A 56 -14.87 -5.11 2.97
N LEU A 57 -13.76 -4.42 3.23
CA LEU A 57 -12.95 -4.62 4.44
C LEU A 57 -13.40 -3.80 5.65
N GLY A 58 -14.41 -2.92 5.50
CA GLY A 58 -14.85 -2.01 6.55
C GLY A 58 -13.82 -0.94 6.92
N LEU A 59 -12.92 -0.58 6.01
CA LEU A 59 -11.91 0.45 6.20
C LEU A 59 -12.51 1.82 5.85
N THR A 60 -12.80 2.61 6.87
CA THR A 60 -13.46 3.92 6.72
C THR A 60 -12.51 5.12 6.74
N GLY A 61 -11.22 4.87 6.98
CA GLY A 61 -10.19 5.88 7.13
C GLY A 61 -9.47 6.24 5.83
N PRO A 62 -8.37 6.99 5.94
CA PRO A 62 -7.51 7.35 4.82
C PRO A 62 -6.90 6.13 4.12
N PHE A 63 -6.51 6.31 2.86
CA PHE A 63 -5.75 5.33 2.10
C PHE A 63 -4.76 6.00 1.14
N ILE A 64 -3.67 5.32 0.87
CA ILE A 64 -2.56 5.76 0.01
C ILE A 64 -2.55 4.90 -1.25
N VAL A 65 -2.53 5.54 -2.42
CA VAL A 65 -2.68 4.87 -3.71
C VAL A 65 -1.50 5.13 -4.64
N GLU A 66 -1.47 4.34 -5.72
CA GLU A 66 -0.51 4.48 -6.81
C GLU A 66 0.93 4.57 -6.30
N ASN A 67 1.30 3.66 -5.35
CA ASN A 67 2.61 3.60 -4.68
C ASN A 67 3.01 4.88 -3.93
N GLY A 68 2.04 5.60 -3.34
CA GLY A 68 2.33 6.76 -2.52
C GLY A 68 2.29 8.09 -3.27
N THR A 69 1.82 8.11 -4.52
CA THR A 69 1.70 9.36 -5.28
C THR A 69 0.51 10.21 -4.88
N ALA A 70 -0.48 9.62 -4.18
CA ALA A 70 -1.62 10.36 -3.63
C ALA A 70 -2.16 9.72 -2.35
N VAL A 71 -2.59 10.59 -1.42
CA VAL A 71 -3.27 10.24 -0.18
C VAL A 71 -4.71 10.72 -0.26
N TRP A 72 -5.65 9.82 0.02
CA TRP A 72 -7.08 10.11 0.03
C TRP A 72 -7.62 10.02 1.45
N ILE A 73 -8.41 11.01 1.88
CA ILE A 73 -8.95 11.14 3.22
C ILE A 73 -10.46 11.37 3.10
N PRO A 74 -11.31 10.46 3.61
CA PRO A 74 -12.75 10.68 3.63
C PRO A 74 -13.12 11.91 4.47
N GLU A 75 -13.92 12.83 3.95
CA GLU A 75 -14.31 14.07 4.66
C GLU A 75 -15.04 13.78 5.99
N GLY A 76 -15.80 12.70 6.04
CA GLY A 76 -16.55 12.27 7.23
C GLY A 76 -15.76 11.52 8.29
N TRP A 77 -14.44 11.29 8.10
CA TRP A 77 -13.66 10.47 9.03
C TRP A 77 -13.30 11.14 10.36
N GLY A 78 -13.61 12.44 10.50
CA GLY A 78 -13.36 13.19 11.73
C GLY A 78 -12.02 13.93 11.77
N LEU A 79 -11.15 13.76 10.76
CA LEU A 79 -9.96 14.59 10.59
C LEU A 79 -10.37 15.95 10.02
N PRO A 80 -9.91 17.08 10.57
CA PRO A 80 -10.03 18.37 9.89
C PRO A 80 -9.28 18.38 8.55
N ARG A 81 -9.82 19.11 7.56
CA ARG A 81 -9.17 19.18 6.23
C ARG A 81 -7.72 19.64 6.33
N PRO A 82 -6.74 18.81 5.92
CA PRO A 82 -5.34 19.22 5.95
C PRO A 82 -5.07 20.36 4.94
N PRO A 83 -4.20 21.32 5.28
CA PRO A 83 -3.79 22.37 4.34
C PRO A 83 -3.19 21.81 3.05
N GLY A 84 -3.46 22.47 1.92
CA GLY A 84 -2.89 22.08 0.62
C GLY A 84 -3.56 20.88 -0.05
N THR A 85 -4.65 20.34 0.52
CA THR A 85 -5.41 19.26 -0.11
C THR A 85 -6.43 19.77 -1.11
N GLY A 86 -6.59 19.06 -2.23
CA GLY A 86 -7.73 19.19 -3.15
C GLY A 86 -8.97 18.47 -2.62
N THR A 87 -10.09 18.58 -3.34
CA THR A 87 -11.34 17.84 -3.08
C THR A 87 -11.76 17.10 -4.34
N ASP A 88 -12.16 15.84 -4.19
CA ASP A 88 -12.78 15.05 -5.26
C ASP A 88 -13.85 14.13 -4.65
N GLY A 89 -15.11 14.41 -5.00
CA GLY A 89 -16.27 13.80 -4.36
C GLY A 89 -16.31 14.12 -2.87
N ASP A 90 -16.38 13.09 -2.05
CA ASP A 90 -16.42 13.10 -0.58
C ASP A 90 -15.05 12.86 0.07
N HIS A 91 -13.97 13.08 -0.66
CA HIS A 91 -12.60 12.90 -0.17
C HIS A 91 -11.75 14.14 -0.39
N TRP A 92 -10.88 14.41 0.57
CA TRP A 92 -9.72 15.28 0.36
C TRP A 92 -8.58 14.48 -0.23
N CYS A 93 -7.83 15.12 -1.15
CA CYS A 93 -6.70 14.50 -1.83
C CYS A 93 -5.42 15.33 -1.63
N HIS A 94 -4.36 14.69 -1.12
CA HIS A 94 -3.01 15.23 -1.15
C HIS A 94 -2.21 14.52 -2.22
N VAL A 95 -1.74 15.28 -3.22
CA VAL A 95 -0.99 14.76 -4.36
C VAL A 95 0.50 15.04 -4.16
N LEU A 96 1.31 13.99 -4.21
CA LEU A 96 2.77 14.04 -4.11
C LEU A 96 3.44 13.82 -5.49
N GLY A 97 2.85 12.98 -6.34
CA GLY A 97 3.38 12.66 -7.65
C GLY A 97 2.98 13.63 -8.76
N LYS A 98 3.72 13.64 -9.86
CA LYS A 98 3.32 14.31 -11.10
C LYS A 98 2.13 13.59 -11.74
N SER A 99 1.45 14.26 -12.68
CA SER A 99 0.36 13.63 -13.41
C SER A 99 0.83 12.46 -14.29
N ARG A 100 -0.04 11.47 -14.52
CA ARG A 100 0.21 10.40 -15.49
C ARG A 100 0.58 10.94 -16.87
N GLY A 101 -0.06 12.04 -17.31
CA GLY A 101 0.26 12.67 -18.60
C GLY A 101 1.70 13.16 -18.68
N TYR A 102 2.28 13.65 -17.58
CA TYR A 102 3.70 13.99 -17.51
C TYR A 102 4.57 12.73 -17.71
N ILE A 103 4.27 11.66 -16.96
CA ILE A 103 5.03 10.40 -17.02
C ILE A 103 4.94 9.77 -18.42
N SER A 104 3.73 9.64 -18.98
CA SER A 104 3.52 9.04 -20.31
C SER A 104 4.19 9.86 -21.42
N GLY A 105 4.19 11.19 -21.29
CA GLY A 105 4.91 12.08 -22.24
C GLY A 105 6.42 11.88 -22.18
N ALA A 106 7.00 11.77 -20.99
CA ALA A 106 8.42 11.50 -20.80
C ALA A 106 8.82 10.11 -21.35
N LEU A 107 8.01 9.06 -21.05
CA LEU A 107 8.25 7.72 -21.59
C LEU A 107 8.16 7.66 -23.11
N ALA A 108 7.20 8.35 -23.72
CA ALA A 108 7.09 8.47 -25.18
C ALA A 108 8.33 9.17 -25.80
N GLY A 109 8.91 10.12 -25.07
CA GLY A 109 10.14 10.83 -25.47
C GLY A 109 11.39 9.96 -25.50
N LEU A 110 11.41 8.82 -24.79
CA LEU A 110 12.55 7.89 -24.82
C LEU A 110 12.75 7.27 -26.21
N GLY A 111 11.69 7.06 -26.97
CA GLY A 111 11.72 6.60 -28.37
C GLY A 111 12.51 5.30 -28.60
N GLY A 112 12.89 5.09 -29.87
CA GLY A 112 13.91 4.14 -30.30
C GLY A 112 13.75 2.72 -29.76
N GLU A 113 14.74 2.26 -29.02
CA GLU A 113 14.84 0.91 -28.48
C GLU A 113 13.81 0.59 -27.38
N TRP A 114 13.26 1.61 -26.72
CA TRP A 114 12.29 1.43 -25.64
C TRP A 114 10.85 1.27 -26.12
N ALA A 115 10.51 1.74 -27.30
CA ALA A 115 9.15 1.78 -27.84
C ALA A 115 8.45 0.41 -27.87
N ASN A 116 9.22 -0.69 -27.98
CA ASN A 116 8.69 -2.06 -28.06
C ASN A 116 9.04 -2.92 -26.81
N ARG A 117 9.58 -2.30 -25.76
CA ARG A 117 10.01 -3.02 -24.56
C ARG A 117 8.94 -3.08 -23.45
N PHE A 118 7.88 -2.31 -23.61
CA PHE A 118 6.75 -2.32 -22.68
C PHE A 118 5.45 -1.92 -23.37
N HIS A 119 4.35 -2.26 -22.73
CA HIS A 119 3.03 -1.71 -23.02
C HIS A 119 2.45 -1.03 -21.79
N SER A 120 1.98 0.21 -21.93
CA SER A 120 1.22 0.88 -20.87
C SER A 120 -0.13 0.19 -20.68
N LEU A 121 -0.47 -0.13 -19.43
CA LEU A 121 -1.77 -0.71 -19.07
C LEU A 121 -2.92 0.24 -19.47
N CYS A 122 -2.69 1.54 -19.37
CA CYS A 122 -3.69 2.56 -19.71
C CYS A 122 -3.96 2.66 -21.22
N ASP A 123 -3.02 2.26 -22.07
CA ASP A 123 -3.18 2.28 -23.54
C ASP A 123 -3.79 0.99 -24.07
N MET A 124 -3.85 -0.07 -23.26
CA MET A 124 -4.51 -1.33 -23.62
C MET A 124 -6.03 -1.17 -23.61
N SER A 125 -6.74 -1.92 -24.46
CA SER A 125 -8.18 -2.11 -24.33
C SER A 125 -8.52 -2.87 -23.04
N LEU A 126 -9.74 -2.71 -22.51
CA LEU A 126 -10.17 -3.46 -21.31
C LEU A 126 -10.00 -4.97 -21.46
N ARG A 127 -10.29 -5.51 -22.64
CA ARG A 127 -10.10 -6.94 -22.97
C ARG A 127 -8.63 -7.36 -22.83
N GLN A 128 -7.69 -6.53 -23.30
CA GLN A 128 -6.26 -6.80 -23.18
C GLN A 128 -5.81 -6.73 -21.70
N VAL A 129 -6.28 -5.72 -20.98
CA VAL A 129 -6.01 -5.62 -19.52
C VAL A 129 -6.52 -6.87 -18.81
N SER A 130 -7.78 -7.27 -19.04
CA SER A 130 -8.32 -8.50 -18.45
C SER A 130 -7.49 -9.74 -18.79
N ALA A 131 -7.01 -9.85 -20.02
CA ALA A 131 -6.21 -11.00 -20.47
C ALA A 131 -4.85 -11.09 -19.75
N VAL A 132 -4.19 -9.96 -19.47
CA VAL A 132 -2.85 -9.95 -18.82
C VAL A 132 -2.92 -9.91 -17.31
N THR A 133 -4.04 -9.46 -16.71
CA THR A 133 -4.19 -9.32 -15.27
C THR A 133 -5.06 -10.40 -14.63
N GLY A 134 -6.02 -10.96 -15.36
CA GLY A 134 -7.09 -11.81 -14.85
C GLY A 134 -8.29 -11.02 -14.29
N LEU A 135 -8.24 -9.69 -14.29
CA LEU A 135 -9.32 -8.83 -13.81
C LEU A 135 -10.56 -8.91 -14.69
N ASN A 136 -11.74 -8.80 -14.11
CA ASN A 136 -12.97 -8.60 -14.87
C ASN A 136 -13.00 -7.18 -15.49
N GLU A 137 -13.98 -6.90 -16.35
CA GLU A 137 -14.03 -5.63 -17.09
C GLU A 137 -14.15 -4.40 -16.16
N SER A 138 -14.92 -4.49 -15.09
CA SER A 138 -15.06 -3.40 -14.09
C SER A 138 -13.77 -3.13 -13.37
N GLN A 139 -13.09 -4.18 -12.91
CA GLN A 139 -11.78 -4.11 -12.25
C GLN A 139 -10.70 -3.59 -13.22
N ALA A 140 -10.70 -4.06 -14.48
CA ALA A 140 -9.78 -3.58 -15.51
C ALA A 140 -9.96 -2.08 -15.78
N ARG A 141 -11.21 -1.61 -15.79
CA ARG A 141 -11.52 -0.18 -15.91
C ARG A 141 -10.98 0.61 -14.72
N ALA A 142 -11.17 0.11 -13.50
CA ALA A 142 -10.66 0.72 -12.28
C ALA A 142 -9.12 0.77 -12.28
N ALA A 143 -8.44 -0.33 -12.64
CA ALA A 143 -6.98 -0.41 -12.70
C ALA A 143 -6.36 0.56 -13.72
N ARG A 144 -7.09 0.91 -14.79
CA ARG A 144 -6.68 1.93 -15.78
C ARG A 144 -6.93 3.36 -15.34
N ALA A 145 -7.72 3.59 -14.30
CA ALA A 145 -8.05 4.93 -13.81
C ALA A 145 -6.90 5.56 -12.99
N ARG A 146 -5.68 5.54 -13.55
CA ARG A 146 -4.47 6.09 -12.93
C ARG A 146 -4.36 7.58 -13.19
N HIS A 147 -3.95 8.29 -12.16
CA HIS A 147 -3.81 9.74 -12.17
C HIS A 147 -2.35 10.21 -12.03
N HIS A 148 -1.52 9.48 -11.30
CA HIS A 148 -0.19 9.93 -10.87
C HIS A 148 0.89 8.88 -11.03
N SER A 149 0.60 7.78 -11.72
CA SER A 149 1.57 6.72 -12.04
C SER A 149 1.30 6.12 -13.40
N GLU A 150 2.27 5.38 -13.94
CA GLU A 150 2.08 4.55 -15.12
C GLU A 150 2.40 3.10 -14.78
N THR A 151 1.58 2.16 -15.28
CA THR A 151 1.80 0.72 -15.09
C THR A 151 2.15 0.09 -16.42
N LEU A 152 3.27 -0.60 -16.45
CA LEU A 152 3.85 -1.17 -17.66
C LEU A 152 3.87 -2.70 -17.60
N LEU A 153 3.35 -3.34 -18.63
CA LEU A 153 3.65 -4.73 -18.94
C LEU A 153 5.01 -4.76 -19.60
N TRP A 154 6.01 -5.30 -18.89
CA TRP A 154 7.38 -5.37 -19.38
C TRP A 154 7.55 -6.54 -20.35
N LEU A 155 8.18 -6.30 -21.51
CA LEU A 155 8.44 -7.27 -22.56
C LEU A 155 9.93 -7.54 -22.80
N GLY A 156 10.79 -6.72 -22.21
CA GLY A 156 12.25 -6.85 -22.32
C GLY A 156 12.85 -7.88 -21.36
N SER A 157 14.15 -8.10 -21.46
CA SER A 157 14.92 -8.93 -20.52
C SER A 157 15.05 -8.27 -19.15
N ALA A 158 15.58 -9.01 -18.16
CA ALA A 158 15.92 -8.44 -16.85
C ALA A 158 17.04 -7.40 -16.96
N ALA A 159 18.02 -7.60 -17.85
CA ALA A 159 19.10 -6.63 -18.09
C ALA A 159 18.54 -5.34 -18.70
N ASP A 160 17.65 -5.43 -19.69
CA ASP A 160 16.96 -4.28 -20.26
C ASP A 160 16.17 -3.50 -19.21
N ARG A 161 15.53 -4.20 -18.25
CA ARG A 161 14.78 -3.56 -17.18
C ARG A 161 15.66 -2.71 -16.26
N SER A 162 16.84 -3.22 -15.90
CA SER A 162 17.79 -2.47 -15.07
C SER A 162 18.29 -1.21 -15.80
N GLU A 163 18.57 -1.32 -17.09
CA GLU A 163 18.96 -0.17 -17.91
C GLU A 163 17.81 0.83 -18.09
N PHE A 164 16.57 0.32 -18.29
CA PHE A 164 15.38 1.17 -18.36
C PHE A 164 15.18 1.95 -17.06
N ALA A 165 15.32 1.29 -15.90
CA ALA A 165 15.21 1.97 -14.60
C ALA A 165 16.29 3.08 -14.45
N ARG A 166 17.52 2.84 -14.92
CA ARG A 166 18.58 3.85 -14.94
C ARG A 166 18.22 5.05 -15.85
N VAL A 167 17.75 4.78 -17.06
CA VAL A 167 17.36 5.85 -18.01
C VAL A 167 16.18 6.65 -17.48
N VAL A 168 15.18 5.99 -16.87
CA VAL A 168 14.02 6.64 -16.26
C VAL A 168 14.45 7.51 -15.06
N SER A 169 15.45 7.08 -14.28
CA SER A 169 15.97 7.88 -13.16
C SER A 169 16.65 9.19 -13.60
N GLU A 170 17.22 9.26 -14.80
CA GLU A 170 17.76 10.48 -15.38
C GLU A 170 16.68 11.54 -15.71
N LEU A 171 15.42 11.13 -15.72
CA LEU A 171 14.25 12.00 -15.91
C LEU A 171 13.55 12.38 -14.60
N ASP A 172 14.23 12.23 -13.45
CA ASP A 172 13.66 12.43 -12.11
C ASP A 172 12.38 11.57 -11.87
N MET A 173 12.40 10.35 -12.41
CA MET A 173 11.33 9.38 -12.23
C MET A 173 11.89 8.08 -11.65
N GLU A 174 11.03 7.27 -11.04
CA GLU A 174 11.38 6.00 -10.42
C GLU A 174 10.63 4.86 -11.08
N VAL A 175 11.30 3.70 -11.20
CA VAL A 175 10.70 2.43 -11.62
C VAL A 175 10.69 1.50 -10.42
N CYS A 176 9.51 1.10 -9.96
CA CYS A 176 9.36 0.07 -8.95
C CYS A 176 8.59 -1.15 -9.50
N GLN A 177 8.86 -2.32 -8.94
CA GLN A 177 8.16 -3.54 -9.33
C GLN A 177 7.08 -3.86 -8.30
N GLY A 178 5.84 -4.00 -8.76
CA GLY A 178 4.72 -4.52 -7.99
C GLY A 178 4.16 -5.77 -8.68
N GLY A 179 4.35 -6.94 -8.09
CA GLY A 179 3.94 -8.19 -8.69
C GLY A 179 4.51 -8.40 -10.11
N ARG A 180 3.64 -8.51 -11.11
CA ARG A 180 4.01 -8.78 -12.52
C ARG A 180 4.31 -7.53 -13.35
N PHE A 181 4.04 -6.35 -12.83
CA PHE A 181 4.11 -5.09 -13.58
C PHE A 181 5.19 -4.19 -13.03
N LEU A 182 5.73 -3.34 -13.90
CA LEU A 182 6.54 -2.20 -13.49
C LEU A 182 5.62 -0.99 -13.29
N HIS A 183 5.92 -0.20 -12.28
CA HIS A 183 5.27 1.08 -12.04
C HIS A 183 6.28 2.20 -12.22
N VAL A 184 5.93 3.23 -12.95
CA VAL A 184 6.73 4.44 -13.12
C VAL A 184 6.07 5.57 -12.37
N LEU A 185 6.83 6.21 -11.51
CA LEU A 185 6.42 7.32 -10.64
C LEU A 185 7.29 8.54 -10.94
N ALA A 186 6.76 9.72 -10.71
CA ALA A 186 7.51 10.98 -10.76
C ALA A 186 7.18 11.78 -9.49
N GLY A 187 7.96 11.57 -8.45
CA GLY A 187 7.71 12.08 -7.10
C GLY A 187 6.70 11.24 -6.31
N GLY A 188 6.66 11.45 -5.01
CA GLY A 188 5.94 10.62 -4.07
C GLY A 188 6.65 9.31 -3.76
N GLY A 189 6.02 8.47 -3.00
CA GLY A 189 6.50 7.18 -2.55
C GLY A 189 5.71 6.73 -1.32
N LYS A 190 5.58 5.41 -1.09
CA LYS A 190 4.79 4.89 0.04
C LYS A 190 5.26 5.46 1.39
N GLY A 191 6.57 5.57 1.60
CA GLY A 191 7.14 6.12 2.82
C GLY A 191 6.89 7.62 2.99
N GLU A 192 7.05 8.42 1.92
CA GLU A 192 6.78 9.86 1.95
C GLU A 192 5.30 10.15 2.23
N ALA A 193 4.40 9.45 1.55
CA ALA A 193 2.96 9.59 1.74
C ALA A 193 2.54 9.18 3.16
N MET A 194 3.09 8.09 3.68
CA MET A 194 2.89 7.66 5.06
C MET A 194 3.38 8.72 6.05
N ALA A 195 4.61 9.22 5.91
CA ALA A 195 5.18 10.21 6.81
C ALA A 195 4.36 11.50 6.85
N TRP A 196 3.90 11.98 5.68
CA TRP A 196 3.02 13.14 5.61
C TRP A 196 1.70 12.89 6.35
N LEU A 197 1.01 11.78 6.06
CA LEU A 197 -0.27 11.47 6.70
C LEU A 197 -0.10 11.24 8.19
N HIS A 198 0.93 10.50 8.61
CA HIS A 198 1.20 10.23 10.02
C HIS A 198 1.45 11.51 10.82
N GLY A 199 2.20 12.46 10.26
CA GLY A 199 2.40 13.77 10.87
C GLY A 199 1.08 14.52 11.10
N ILE A 200 0.16 14.50 10.14
CA ILE A 200 -1.17 15.10 10.27
C ILE A 200 -2.00 14.37 11.36
N LEU A 201 -1.98 13.04 11.36
CA LEU A 201 -2.72 12.24 12.34
C LEU A 201 -2.19 12.48 13.76
N CYS A 202 -0.88 12.52 13.94
CA CYS A 202 -0.27 12.84 15.25
C CYS A 202 -0.61 14.25 15.74
N ALA A 203 -0.66 15.22 14.83
CA ALA A 203 -0.96 16.60 15.18
C ALA A 203 -2.44 16.83 15.55
N GLN A 204 -3.37 16.07 14.97
CA GLN A 204 -4.80 16.41 15.02
C GLN A 204 -5.70 15.37 15.69
N MET A 205 -5.34 14.07 15.66
CA MET A 205 -6.22 12.99 16.15
C MET A 205 -5.55 12.03 17.13
N PHE A 206 -4.30 11.65 16.88
CA PHE A 206 -3.60 10.59 17.62
C PHE A 206 -2.24 11.10 18.14
N PRO A 207 -2.20 12.02 19.11
CA PRO A 207 -0.95 12.60 19.60
C PRO A 207 0.05 11.51 20.02
N GLY A 208 1.26 11.57 19.46
CA GLY A 208 2.33 10.62 19.76
C GLY A 208 2.03 9.18 19.34
N ALA A 209 1.20 8.99 18.32
CA ALA A 209 0.90 7.66 17.81
C ALA A 209 2.16 6.94 17.33
N ILE A 210 2.25 5.66 17.66
CA ILE A 210 3.27 4.75 17.14
C ILE A 210 2.79 4.23 15.78
N SER A 211 3.65 4.32 14.78
CA SER A 211 3.39 3.81 13.44
C SER A 211 3.88 2.36 13.29
N ILE A 212 3.02 1.52 12.71
CA ILE A 212 3.38 0.16 12.28
C ILE A 212 3.21 0.11 10.77
N ALA A 213 4.23 -0.31 10.03
CA ALA A 213 4.13 -0.54 8.59
C ALA A 213 4.26 -2.03 8.27
N ALA A 214 3.43 -2.52 7.33
CA ALA A 214 3.48 -3.89 6.86
C ALA A 214 3.57 -3.95 5.33
N GLY A 215 4.44 -4.81 4.80
CA GLY A 215 4.64 -5.03 3.38
C GLY A 215 5.37 -6.34 3.10
N ASP A 216 5.33 -6.82 1.85
CA ASP A 216 5.96 -8.08 1.46
C ASP A 216 7.02 -7.91 0.36
N ALA A 217 7.05 -6.79 -0.37
CA ALA A 217 7.84 -6.61 -1.58
C ALA A 217 8.79 -5.39 -1.54
N GLU A 218 9.65 -5.26 -2.57
CA GLU A 218 10.64 -4.16 -2.66
C GLU A 218 9.99 -2.77 -2.69
N ASN A 219 8.82 -2.62 -3.31
CA ASN A 219 8.09 -1.33 -3.33
C ASN A 219 7.55 -0.92 -1.95
N ASP A 220 7.68 -1.77 -0.91
CA ASP A 220 7.32 -1.47 0.46
C ASP A 220 8.51 -1.02 1.31
N LEU A 221 9.74 -1.09 0.79
CA LEU A 221 10.94 -0.75 1.56
C LEU A 221 10.83 0.64 2.20
N THR A 222 10.48 1.66 1.43
CA THR A 222 10.35 3.03 1.94
C THR A 222 9.22 3.18 2.96
N LEU A 223 8.14 2.39 2.83
CA LEU A 223 7.05 2.33 3.80
C LEU A 223 7.53 1.74 5.13
N LEU A 224 8.21 0.60 5.06
CA LEU A 224 8.76 -0.09 6.24
C LEU A 224 9.80 0.76 6.96
N GLU A 225 10.67 1.43 6.21
CA GLU A 225 11.74 2.28 6.73
C GLU A 225 11.23 3.59 7.36
N ALA A 226 10.05 4.08 6.96
CA ALA A 226 9.44 5.28 7.51
C ALA A 226 8.71 5.05 8.84
N ALA A 227 8.50 3.81 9.28
CA ALA A 227 7.71 3.47 10.44
C ALA A 227 8.56 3.24 11.71
N ASP A 228 7.94 3.41 12.88
CA ASP A 228 8.55 3.04 14.17
C ASP A 228 8.74 1.52 14.29
N HIS A 229 7.79 0.74 13.74
CA HIS A 229 7.83 -0.73 13.67
C HIS A 229 7.56 -1.19 12.24
N GLY A 230 8.47 -1.99 11.68
CA GLY A 230 8.29 -2.64 10.38
C GLY A 230 7.87 -4.10 10.52
N LEU A 231 6.90 -4.53 9.73
CA LEU A 231 6.51 -5.92 9.55
C LEU A 231 6.76 -6.34 8.10
N VAL A 232 7.74 -7.19 7.89
CA VAL A 232 7.92 -7.88 6.62
C VAL A 232 7.06 -9.15 6.63
N VAL A 233 6.04 -9.18 5.80
CA VAL A 233 5.20 -10.36 5.60
C VAL A 233 5.85 -11.24 4.55
N ARG A 234 6.00 -12.56 4.84
CA ARG A 234 6.57 -13.49 3.86
C ARG A 234 5.62 -13.67 2.68
N SER A 235 6.19 -13.65 1.48
CA SER A 235 5.47 -13.91 0.23
C SER A 235 5.69 -15.35 -0.24
N PRO A 236 4.72 -15.97 -0.93
CA PRO A 236 4.97 -17.20 -1.68
C PRO A 236 5.73 -16.98 -2.99
N ALA A 237 5.78 -15.74 -3.49
CA ALA A 237 6.24 -15.39 -4.83
C ALA A 237 7.70 -14.93 -4.90
N HIS A 238 8.26 -14.42 -3.80
CA HIS A 238 9.61 -13.84 -3.77
C HIS A 238 10.22 -13.89 -2.37
N GLU A 239 11.52 -13.64 -2.29
CA GLU A 239 12.23 -13.49 -1.01
C GLU A 239 11.78 -12.22 -0.28
N PRO A 240 11.83 -12.22 1.06
CA PRO A 240 11.47 -11.06 1.87
C PRO A 240 12.37 -9.85 1.56
N PRO A 241 11.80 -8.64 1.44
CA PRO A 241 12.59 -7.42 1.31
C PRO A 241 13.44 -7.19 2.57
N GLN A 242 14.56 -6.49 2.40
CA GLN A 242 15.51 -6.20 3.47
C GLN A 242 15.54 -4.69 3.75
N PRO A 243 14.60 -4.15 4.52
CA PRO A 243 14.59 -2.73 4.86
C PRO A 243 15.79 -2.38 5.74
N SER A 244 16.34 -1.19 5.52
CA SER A 244 17.47 -0.64 6.28
C SER A 244 17.00 0.39 7.30
N GLY A 245 17.66 0.45 8.45
CA GLY A 245 17.39 1.51 9.43
C GLY A 245 16.08 1.40 10.23
N VAL A 246 15.32 0.33 10.08
CA VAL A 246 14.11 0.08 10.89
C VAL A 246 14.51 -0.29 12.32
N ALA A 247 14.08 0.52 13.30
CA ALA A 247 14.48 0.31 14.68
C ALA A 247 13.94 -1.00 15.27
N LYS A 248 12.72 -1.37 14.92
CA LYS A 248 12.06 -2.61 15.35
C LYS A 248 11.46 -3.30 14.12
N LEU A 249 12.11 -4.35 13.65
CA LEU A 249 11.71 -5.14 12.50
C LEU A 249 11.21 -6.51 12.93
N TYR A 250 10.02 -6.87 12.49
CA TYR A 250 9.45 -8.21 12.60
C TYR A 250 9.36 -8.85 11.21
N ILE A 251 9.67 -10.14 11.11
CA ILE A 251 9.49 -10.93 9.88
C ILE A 251 8.55 -12.08 10.22
N SER A 252 7.39 -12.13 9.57
CA SER A 252 6.39 -13.17 9.86
C SER A 252 6.90 -14.58 9.53
N ALA A 253 6.45 -15.60 10.28
CA ALA A 253 6.69 -16.99 9.93
C ALA A 253 5.68 -17.46 8.86
N ALA A 254 4.41 -17.07 9.02
CA ALA A 254 3.36 -17.32 8.04
C ALA A 254 3.45 -16.34 6.85
N LYS A 255 2.75 -16.66 5.76
CA LYS A 255 2.71 -15.87 4.51
C LYS A 255 1.38 -15.12 4.40
N GLY A 256 1.38 -14.00 3.66
CA GLY A 256 0.17 -13.25 3.33
C GLY A 256 -0.65 -12.86 4.56
N PRO A 257 -2.00 -12.89 4.47
CA PRO A 257 -2.88 -12.44 5.55
C PRO A 257 -2.62 -13.10 6.91
N ALA A 258 -2.25 -14.39 6.93
CA ALA A 258 -1.90 -15.08 8.17
C ALA A 258 -0.61 -14.53 8.80
N GLY A 259 0.40 -14.19 7.98
CA GLY A 259 1.61 -13.53 8.43
C GLY A 259 1.38 -12.10 8.89
N TRP A 260 0.47 -11.39 8.22
CA TRP A 260 0.05 -10.06 8.63
C TRP A 260 -0.61 -10.10 10.04
N VAL A 261 -1.54 -11.03 10.26
CA VAL A 261 -2.19 -11.21 11.58
C VAL A 261 -1.18 -11.56 12.66
N GLU A 262 -0.28 -12.51 12.39
CA GLU A 262 0.80 -12.91 13.29
C GLU A 262 1.64 -11.70 13.71
N GLY A 263 2.16 -10.96 12.73
CA GLY A 263 3.07 -9.86 12.98
C GLY A 263 2.41 -8.66 13.63
N ILE A 264 1.26 -8.20 13.15
CA ILE A 264 0.51 -7.07 13.74
C ILE A 264 0.15 -7.37 15.19
N THR A 265 -0.32 -8.59 15.47
CA THR A 265 -0.67 -9.00 16.86
C THR A 265 0.55 -8.96 17.76
N ALA A 266 1.68 -9.53 17.33
CA ALA A 266 2.91 -9.57 18.10
C ALA A 266 3.44 -8.15 18.40
N ILE A 267 3.49 -7.28 17.39
CA ILE A 267 3.98 -5.90 17.55
C ILE A 267 3.10 -5.11 18.53
N ILE A 268 1.78 -5.19 18.38
CA ILE A 268 0.86 -4.46 19.27
C ILE A 268 0.97 -4.99 20.71
N GLU A 269 1.14 -6.29 20.92
CA GLU A 269 1.35 -6.85 22.25
C GLU A 269 2.67 -6.40 22.89
N ASP A 270 3.71 -6.20 22.09
CA ASP A 270 5.00 -5.66 22.57
C ASP A 270 4.85 -4.19 22.97
N ILE A 271 4.16 -3.38 22.15
CA ILE A 271 3.85 -1.98 22.48
C ILE A 271 3.02 -1.90 23.77
N ASP A 272 2.01 -2.73 23.93
CA ASP A 272 1.17 -2.76 25.14
C ASP A 272 1.99 -3.13 26.39
N ARG A 273 2.91 -4.08 26.27
CA ARG A 273 3.79 -4.52 27.36
C ARG A 273 4.76 -3.41 27.77
N GLU A 274 5.41 -2.75 26.82
CA GLU A 274 6.31 -1.62 27.07
C GLU A 274 5.58 -0.44 27.73
N SER A 275 4.30 -0.24 27.37
CA SER A 275 3.44 0.82 27.93
C SER A 275 2.77 0.46 29.25
N GLY A 276 3.02 -0.73 29.81
CA GLY A 276 2.41 -1.21 31.07
C GLY A 276 0.93 -1.61 30.95
N HIS A 277 0.43 -1.81 29.73
CA HIS A 277 -0.93 -2.26 29.46
C HIS A 277 -0.99 -3.79 29.34
N GLY A 278 -2.10 -4.40 29.78
CA GLY A 278 -2.30 -5.86 29.69
C GLY A 278 -2.55 -6.32 28.26
N ARG A 279 -2.19 -7.57 27.92
CA ARG A 279 -2.41 -8.21 26.60
C ARG A 279 -3.90 -8.22 26.24
N PHE A 280 -4.27 -7.43 25.24
CA PHE A 280 -5.67 -7.28 24.82
C PHE A 280 -6.04 -8.16 23.61
N LEU A 281 -5.15 -8.20 22.59
CA LEU A 281 -5.50 -8.86 21.33
C LEU A 281 -5.50 -10.38 21.41
N SER A 282 -4.50 -11.02 22.02
CA SER A 282 -4.42 -12.47 22.10
C SER A 282 -5.61 -13.09 22.84
N LYS A 283 -6.11 -12.44 23.89
CA LYS A 283 -7.29 -12.94 24.63
C LYS A 283 -8.58 -12.91 23.81
N ARG A 284 -8.77 -11.87 22.97
CA ARG A 284 -9.99 -11.74 22.15
C ARG A 284 -9.90 -12.54 20.85
N TYR A 285 -8.74 -12.57 20.21
CA TYR A 285 -8.55 -13.34 18.97
C TYR A 285 -8.80 -14.83 19.20
N HIS A 286 -8.28 -15.42 20.28
CA HIS A 286 -8.59 -16.82 20.64
C HIS A 286 -10.07 -17.05 20.97
N HIS A 287 -10.78 -16.05 21.47
CA HIS A 287 -12.21 -16.17 21.76
C HIS A 287 -13.06 -16.13 20.49
N TYR A 288 -12.71 -15.29 19.52
CA TYR A 288 -13.39 -15.22 18.21
C TYR A 288 -13.15 -16.47 17.36
N ALA A 289 -11.90 -16.92 17.24
CA ALA A 289 -11.55 -18.14 16.52
C ALA A 289 -12.25 -19.40 17.08
N ALA A 290 -12.55 -19.43 18.39
CA ALA A 290 -13.28 -20.51 19.04
C ALA A 290 -14.82 -20.46 18.82
N GLN A 291 -15.37 -19.32 18.36
CA GLN A 291 -16.80 -19.16 18.08
C GLN A 291 -17.16 -19.32 16.60
N SER A 292 -16.15 -19.25 15.71
CA SER A 292 -16.32 -19.32 14.25
C SER A 292 -15.98 -20.68 13.65
N GLY A 293 -15.58 -21.66 14.45
CA GLY A 293 -15.38 -23.08 14.11
C GLY A 293 -16.47 -23.93 14.75
#